data_89fb1a061073d9d6654357c741ca6f44
#
_entry.id   89fb1a061073d9d6654357c741ca6f44
#
_cell.length_a   1.000
_cell.length_b   1.000
_cell.length_c   1.000
_cell.angle_alpha   90.00
_cell.angle_beta   90.00
_cell.angle_gamma   90.00
#
_symmetry.space_group_name_H-M   'P 1'
#
loop_
_entity.id
_entity.type
_entity.pdbx_description
1 polymer ?
#
loop_
_entity_poly.entity_id
_entity_poly.type
_entity_poly.pdbx_seq_one_letter_code
_entity_poly.pdbx_strand_id
1 'polypeptide(L)'
;MKFTYPEGATPIDAHEAEQLIPPHITLQRELNEWEEANILEAVTWAQSSRTRQILSPHFLKDLHERMFRHTWKWAGIYRTSDKNIGVPWYRIQEDVYNLCEDVKFWINDKSYAFDEAALRFHHRLVLIHPFHNGNSRHVQLEADVIVTRL
;
A
#
# COMPACT_ATOMS: atom_id res chain seq x y z
N MET A 1 20.92 -10.76 7.41
CA MET A 1 19.75 -11.60 7.08
C MET A 1 19.48 -11.54 5.58
N LYS A 2 19.26 -12.67 4.97
CA LYS A 2 18.97 -12.76 3.53
C LYS A 2 17.49 -13.16 3.36
N PHE A 3 16.72 -12.34 2.67
CA PHE A 3 15.32 -12.63 2.39
C PHE A 3 15.15 -13.28 1.03
N THR A 4 14.20 -14.21 0.94
CA THR A 4 13.74 -14.74 -0.33
C THR A 4 12.35 -14.20 -0.63
N TYR A 5 12.10 -13.88 -1.90
CA TYR A 5 10.82 -13.28 -2.32
C TYR A 5 10.12 -14.18 -3.33
N PRO A 6 8.78 -14.21 -3.35
CA PRO A 6 8.06 -14.86 -4.43
C PRO A 6 8.42 -14.24 -5.77
N GLU A 7 8.27 -15.02 -6.83
CA GLU A 7 8.48 -14.52 -8.18
C GLU A 7 7.58 -13.29 -8.43
N GLY A 8 8.16 -12.22 -8.99
CA GLY A 8 7.44 -10.98 -9.25
C GLY A 8 7.38 -9.98 -8.09
N ALA A 9 7.87 -10.34 -6.90
CA ALA A 9 7.95 -9.40 -5.80
C ALA A 9 9.10 -8.41 -6.00
N THR A 10 8.90 -7.16 -5.54
CA THR A 10 9.94 -6.13 -5.57
C THR A 10 11.03 -6.47 -4.57
N PRO A 11 12.30 -6.61 -5.01
CA PRO A 11 13.39 -6.88 -4.07
C PRO A 11 13.63 -5.71 -3.13
N ILE A 12 13.98 -6.01 -1.88
CA ILE A 12 14.44 -5.02 -0.92
C ILE A 12 15.94 -4.85 -1.12
N ASP A 13 16.41 -3.63 -1.33
CA ASP A 13 17.84 -3.36 -1.39
C ASP A 13 18.45 -3.37 0.02
N ALA A 14 19.79 -3.39 0.10
CA ALA A 14 20.49 -3.48 1.38
C ALA A 14 20.18 -2.31 2.31
N HIS A 15 19.98 -1.13 1.75
CA HIS A 15 19.66 0.07 2.52
C HIS A 15 18.25 -0.03 3.14
N GLU A 16 17.28 -0.52 2.38
CA GLU A 16 15.92 -0.72 2.89
C GLU A 16 15.86 -1.81 3.94
N ALA A 17 16.67 -2.87 3.79
CA ALA A 17 16.73 -3.96 4.77
C ALA A 17 17.17 -3.49 6.16
N GLU A 18 17.98 -2.44 6.23
CA GLU A 18 18.40 -1.82 7.48
C GLU A 18 17.25 -1.16 8.24
N GLN A 19 16.12 -0.95 7.58
CA GLN A 19 14.93 -0.31 8.14
C GLN A 19 14.01 -1.30 8.87
N LEU A 20 14.40 -2.55 9.03
CA LEU A 20 13.61 -3.54 9.76
C LEU A 20 13.60 -3.23 11.25
N ILE A 21 12.39 -3.11 11.84
CA ILE A 21 12.22 -2.71 13.24
C ILE A 21 12.59 -3.83 14.22
N PRO A 22 12.04 -5.08 14.08
CA PRO A 22 12.33 -6.11 15.06
C PRO A 22 13.71 -6.74 14.83
N PRO A 23 14.69 -6.50 15.74
CA PRO A 23 16.05 -6.95 15.51
C PRO A 23 16.27 -8.45 15.75
N HIS A 24 15.31 -9.12 16.39
CA HIS A 24 15.40 -10.55 16.71
C HIS A 24 15.00 -11.46 15.54
N ILE A 25 14.42 -10.91 14.49
CA ILE A 25 14.00 -11.69 13.33
C ILE A 25 15.20 -12.00 12.46
N THR A 26 15.46 -13.29 12.27
CA THR A 26 16.59 -13.78 11.48
C THR A 26 16.18 -14.72 10.36
N LEU A 27 14.92 -15.20 10.38
CA LEU A 27 14.39 -16.12 9.39
C LEU A 27 13.27 -15.50 8.60
N GLN A 28 13.20 -15.81 7.30
CA GLN A 28 12.13 -15.33 6.43
C GLN A 28 10.75 -15.69 6.97
N ARG A 29 10.59 -16.89 7.51
CA ARG A 29 9.32 -17.35 8.09
C ARG A 29 8.88 -16.46 9.24
N GLU A 30 9.79 -16.07 10.12
CA GLU A 30 9.49 -15.19 11.25
C GLU A 30 9.06 -13.81 10.77
N LEU A 31 9.72 -13.29 9.74
CA LEU A 31 9.34 -12.01 9.13
C LEU A 31 7.93 -12.08 8.54
N ASN A 32 7.63 -13.15 7.82
CA ASN A 32 6.31 -13.32 7.20
C ASN A 32 5.20 -13.36 8.26
N GLU A 33 5.42 -14.09 9.34
CA GLU A 33 4.45 -14.17 10.45
C GLU A 33 4.26 -12.82 11.13
N TRP A 34 5.34 -12.08 11.34
CA TRP A 34 5.31 -10.76 11.95
C TRP A 34 4.54 -9.76 11.07
N GLU A 35 4.83 -9.75 9.78
CA GLU A 35 4.12 -8.89 8.82
C GLU A 35 2.64 -9.24 8.75
N GLU A 36 2.31 -10.52 8.73
CA GLU A 36 0.93 -10.98 8.67
C GLU A 36 0.13 -10.51 9.89
N ALA A 37 0.68 -10.62 11.09
CA ALA A 37 0.03 -10.12 12.31
C ALA A 37 -0.18 -8.60 12.25
N ASN A 38 0.79 -7.86 11.75
CA ASN A 38 0.71 -6.42 11.62
C ASN A 38 -0.36 -6.01 10.59
N ILE A 39 -0.44 -6.73 9.47
CA ILE A 39 -1.45 -6.49 8.44
C ILE A 39 -2.86 -6.78 8.97
N LEU A 40 -3.02 -7.82 9.77
CA LEU A 40 -4.32 -8.16 10.37
C LEU A 40 -4.84 -7.02 11.27
N GLU A 41 -3.98 -6.37 12.03
CA GLU A 41 -4.33 -5.19 12.80
C GLU A 41 -4.85 -4.06 11.90
N ALA A 42 -4.18 -3.85 10.77
CA ALA A 42 -4.59 -2.83 9.80
C ALA A 42 -5.94 -3.14 9.17
N VAL A 43 -6.21 -4.40 8.85
CA VAL A 43 -7.51 -4.83 8.31
C VAL A 43 -8.62 -4.51 9.31
N THR A 44 -8.43 -4.85 10.58
CA THR A 44 -9.41 -4.57 11.64
C THR A 44 -9.65 -3.06 11.76
N TRP A 45 -8.59 -2.27 11.75
CA TRP A 45 -8.71 -0.81 11.80
C TRP A 45 -9.47 -0.26 10.59
N ALA A 46 -9.13 -0.72 9.39
CA ALA A 46 -9.74 -0.24 8.16
C ALA A 46 -11.24 -0.51 8.10
N GLN A 47 -11.68 -1.65 8.64
CA GLN A 47 -13.08 -2.03 8.67
C GLN A 47 -13.87 -1.30 9.76
N SER A 48 -13.21 -0.92 10.86
CA SER A 48 -13.84 -0.26 12.00
C SER A 48 -13.62 1.26 12.04
N SER A 49 -12.75 1.80 11.19
CA SER A 49 -12.42 3.21 11.16
C SER A 49 -13.65 4.06 10.84
N ARG A 50 -13.78 5.18 11.55
CA ARG A 50 -14.85 6.16 11.32
C ARG A 50 -14.51 7.18 10.25
N THR A 51 -13.32 7.12 9.67
CA THR A 51 -12.95 8.07 8.62
C THR A 51 -13.90 7.95 7.43
N ARG A 52 -14.26 9.08 6.87
CA ARG A 52 -15.17 9.15 5.72
C ARG A 52 -14.42 9.39 4.40
N GLN A 53 -13.16 9.80 4.50
CA GLN A 53 -12.36 10.15 3.33
C GLN A 53 -11.41 9.01 2.97
N ILE A 54 -11.99 7.91 2.52
CA ILE A 54 -11.23 6.72 2.14
C ILE A 54 -10.41 6.98 0.87
N LEU A 55 -10.96 7.74 -0.07
CA LEU A 55 -10.30 8.08 -1.33
C LEU A 55 -9.49 9.37 -1.16
N SER A 56 -8.42 9.28 -0.37
CA SER A 56 -7.50 10.40 -0.15
C SER A 56 -6.08 9.89 -0.01
N PRO A 57 -5.07 10.69 -0.40
CA PRO A 57 -3.67 10.32 -0.18
C PRO A 57 -3.37 10.06 1.29
N HIS A 58 -3.99 10.81 2.18
CA HIS A 58 -3.81 10.63 3.62
C HIS A 58 -4.25 9.24 4.08
N PHE A 59 -5.42 8.78 3.65
CA PHE A 59 -5.92 7.45 4.02
C PHE A 59 -5.03 6.35 3.44
N LEU A 60 -4.58 6.49 2.19
CA LEU A 60 -3.70 5.52 1.56
C LEU A 60 -2.38 5.37 2.34
N LYS A 61 -1.79 6.49 2.75
CA LYS A 61 -0.57 6.48 3.56
C LYS A 61 -0.81 5.88 4.95
N ASP A 62 -1.91 6.25 5.58
CA ASP A 62 -2.26 5.80 6.92
C ASP A 62 -2.49 4.29 6.94
N LEU A 63 -3.17 3.76 5.93
CA LEU A 63 -3.37 2.32 5.81
C LEU A 63 -2.05 1.57 5.63
N HIS A 64 -1.18 2.04 4.76
CA HIS A 64 0.14 1.45 4.56
C HIS A 64 0.96 1.50 5.85
N GLU A 65 0.95 2.63 6.54
CA GLU A 65 1.62 2.79 7.83
C GLU A 65 1.12 1.75 8.83
N ARG A 66 -0.18 1.58 8.94
CA ARG A 66 -0.77 0.62 9.88
C ARG A 66 -0.49 -0.84 9.52
N MET A 67 -0.32 -1.14 8.23
CA MET A 67 0.03 -2.48 7.78
C MET A 67 1.46 -2.89 8.16
N PHE A 68 2.37 -1.92 8.25
CA PHE A 68 3.81 -2.22 8.33
C PHE A 68 4.55 -1.52 9.47
N ARG A 69 3.89 -0.72 10.28
CA ARG A 69 4.53 0.14 11.29
C ARG A 69 5.31 -0.59 12.38
N HIS A 70 4.97 -1.83 12.66
CA HIS A 70 5.70 -2.65 13.64
C HIS A 70 6.81 -3.47 13.00
N THR A 71 6.90 -3.44 11.69
CA THR A 71 7.86 -4.22 10.91
C THR A 71 8.92 -3.33 10.28
N TRP A 72 8.51 -2.23 9.65
CA TRP A 72 9.39 -1.40 8.82
C TRP A 72 9.33 0.07 9.20
N LYS A 73 10.49 0.71 9.29
CA LYS A 73 10.59 2.15 9.60
C LYS A 73 10.01 3.02 8.50
N TRP A 74 9.98 2.55 7.26
CA TRP A 74 9.44 3.31 6.12
C TRP A 74 7.93 3.16 5.93
N ALA A 75 7.24 2.47 6.83
CA ALA A 75 5.78 2.29 6.72
C ALA A 75 5.07 3.64 6.57
N GLY A 76 4.20 3.75 5.57
CA GLY A 76 3.44 4.97 5.30
C GLY A 76 4.20 6.09 4.61
N ILE A 77 5.46 5.87 4.23
CA ILE A 77 6.31 6.88 3.58
C ILE A 77 6.50 6.49 2.12
N TYR A 78 6.21 7.41 1.21
CA TYR A 78 6.45 7.18 -0.22
C TYR A 78 7.94 6.95 -0.45
N ARG A 79 8.25 6.07 -1.42
CA ARG A 79 9.64 5.85 -1.83
C ARG A 79 10.27 7.14 -2.35
N THR A 80 11.57 7.26 -2.15
CA THR A 80 12.34 8.42 -2.53
C THR A 80 13.35 8.11 -3.63
N SER A 81 13.20 6.95 -4.27
CA SER A 81 14.05 6.52 -5.39
C SER A 81 13.20 5.74 -6.40
N ASP A 82 13.71 5.66 -7.62
CA ASP A 82 13.06 4.87 -8.66
C ASP A 82 13.32 3.38 -8.43
N LYS A 83 12.32 2.58 -8.73
CA LYS A 83 12.38 1.13 -8.73
C LYS A 83 12.35 0.63 -10.18
N ASN A 84 12.46 -0.68 -10.35
CA ASN A 84 12.33 -1.31 -11.68
C ASN A 84 10.90 -1.24 -12.23
N ILE A 85 9.93 -0.86 -11.42
CA ILE A 85 8.53 -0.63 -11.81
C ILE A 85 8.04 0.63 -11.12
N GLY A 86 6.93 1.17 -11.60
CA GLY A 86 6.32 2.36 -11.01
C GLY A 86 6.67 3.63 -11.76
N VAL A 87 6.01 4.71 -11.37
CA VAL A 87 6.30 6.05 -11.90
C VAL A 87 7.59 6.60 -11.29
N PRO A 88 8.21 7.62 -11.88
CA PRO A 88 9.33 8.31 -11.22
C PRO A 88 8.92 8.77 -9.83
N TRP A 89 9.81 8.61 -8.86
CA TRP A 89 9.50 8.87 -7.45
C TRP A 89 8.95 10.28 -7.19
N TYR A 90 9.44 11.27 -7.92
CA TYR A 90 9.01 12.66 -7.73
C TYR A 90 7.60 12.94 -8.24
N ARG A 91 6.97 11.99 -8.95
CA ARG A 91 5.60 12.12 -9.44
C ARG A 91 4.57 11.44 -8.54
N ILE A 92 5.01 10.69 -7.55
CA ILE A 92 4.11 9.86 -6.73
C ILE A 92 3.02 10.69 -6.07
N GLN A 93 3.39 11.78 -5.42
CA GLN A 93 2.44 12.62 -4.70
C GLN A 93 1.33 13.15 -5.61
N GLU A 94 1.70 13.65 -6.78
CA GLU A 94 0.73 14.16 -7.75
C GLU A 94 -0.13 13.04 -8.33
N ASP A 95 0.50 11.93 -8.72
CA ASP A 95 -0.22 10.83 -9.36
C ASP A 95 -1.21 10.15 -8.39
N VAL A 96 -0.86 10.02 -7.12
CA VAL A 96 -1.77 9.47 -6.10
C VAL A 96 -2.94 10.45 -5.87
N TYR A 97 -2.67 11.73 -5.76
CA TYR A 97 -3.71 12.74 -5.62
C TYR A 97 -4.70 12.70 -6.80
N ASN A 98 -4.17 12.69 -8.01
CA ASN A 98 -5.00 12.65 -9.22
C ASN A 98 -5.83 11.36 -9.28
N LEU A 99 -5.26 10.23 -8.89
CA LEU A 99 -5.99 8.97 -8.84
C LEU A 99 -7.19 9.07 -7.89
N CYS A 100 -6.98 9.59 -6.69
CA CYS A 100 -8.06 9.74 -5.72
C CYS A 100 -9.17 10.65 -6.24
N GLU A 101 -8.82 11.77 -6.86
CA GLU A 101 -9.78 12.68 -7.44
C GLU A 101 -10.55 12.06 -8.62
N ASP A 102 -9.84 11.33 -9.49
CA ASP A 102 -10.46 10.65 -10.62
C ASP A 102 -11.49 9.61 -10.15
N VAL A 103 -11.13 8.81 -9.14
CA VAL A 103 -12.04 7.75 -8.64
C VAL A 103 -13.27 8.37 -7.98
N LYS A 104 -13.10 9.45 -7.22
CA LYS A 104 -14.25 10.19 -6.66
C LYS A 104 -15.17 10.69 -7.76
N PHE A 105 -14.61 11.25 -8.82
CA PHE A 105 -15.38 11.70 -9.97
C PHE A 105 -16.12 10.54 -10.63
N TRP A 106 -15.44 9.42 -10.89
CA TRP A 106 -16.06 8.26 -11.53
C TRP A 106 -17.26 7.74 -10.74
N ILE A 107 -17.14 7.70 -9.41
CA ILE A 107 -18.23 7.22 -8.55
C ILE A 107 -19.39 8.21 -8.54
N ASN A 108 -19.11 9.51 -8.37
CA ASN A 108 -20.14 10.54 -8.28
C ASN A 108 -20.87 10.76 -9.60
N ASP A 109 -20.15 10.70 -10.71
CA ASP A 109 -20.69 10.90 -12.06
C ASP A 109 -21.28 9.62 -12.65
N LYS A 110 -21.05 8.48 -12.00
CA LYS A 110 -21.43 7.15 -12.50
C LYS A 110 -20.81 6.86 -13.87
N SER A 111 -19.58 7.34 -14.09
CA SER A 111 -18.83 7.13 -15.33
C SER A 111 -18.59 5.64 -15.60
N TYR A 112 -18.43 4.87 -14.53
CA TYR A 112 -18.24 3.41 -14.55
C TYR A 112 -19.13 2.78 -13.50
N ALA A 113 -19.45 1.49 -13.68
CA ALA A 113 -20.01 0.69 -12.60
C ALA A 113 -19.05 0.69 -11.42
N PHE A 114 -19.57 0.57 -10.21
CA PHE A 114 -18.78 0.73 -8.98
C PHE A 114 -17.62 -0.25 -8.92
N ASP A 115 -17.86 -1.51 -9.26
CA ASP A 115 -16.84 -2.55 -9.28
C ASP A 115 -15.77 -2.29 -10.35
N GLU A 116 -16.14 -1.74 -11.49
CA GLU A 116 -15.19 -1.33 -12.52
C GLU A 116 -14.33 -0.16 -12.05
N ALA A 117 -14.92 0.83 -11.38
CA ALA A 117 -14.16 1.94 -10.80
C ALA A 117 -13.13 1.44 -9.80
N ALA A 118 -13.51 0.50 -8.94
CA ALA A 118 -12.59 -0.11 -7.97
C ALA A 118 -11.45 -0.87 -8.67
N LEU A 119 -11.74 -1.58 -9.74
CA LEU A 119 -10.74 -2.31 -10.52
C LEU A 119 -9.75 -1.35 -11.19
N ARG A 120 -10.26 -0.25 -11.76
CA ARG A 120 -9.41 0.78 -12.38
C ARG A 120 -8.53 1.49 -11.35
N PHE A 121 -9.05 1.74 -10.17
CA PHE A 121 -8.26 2.24 -9.04
C PHE A 121 -7.11 1.29 -8.71
N HIS A 122 -7.42 0.01 -8.55
CA HIS A 122 -6.43 -1.02 -8.25
C HIS A 122 -5.31 -1.02 -9.30
N HIS A 123 -5.69 -1.06 -10.57
CA HIS A 123 -4.73 -1.11 -11.67
C HIS A 123 -3.82 0.13 -11.68
N ARG A 124 -4.39 1.32 -11.53
CA ARG A 124 -3.59 2.56 -11.54
C ARG A 124 -2.67 2.67 -10.34
N LEU A 125 -3.13 2.25 -9.15
CA LEU A 125 -2.28 2.30 -7.96
C LEU A 125 -1.11 1.32 -8.06
N VAL A 126 -1.32 0.15 -8.65
CA VAL A 126 -0.23 -0.79 -8.96
C VAL A 126 0.80 -0.14 -9.88
N LEU A 127 0.36 0.59 -10.90
CA LEU A 127 1.27 1.26 -11.85
C LEU A 127 2.05 2.40 -11.18
N ILE A 128 1.47 3.10 -10.23
CA ILE A 128 2.17 4.16 -9.50
C ILE A 128 3.27 3.59 -8.60
N HIS A 129 2.99 2.49 -7.91
CA HIS A 129 3.93 1.81 -7.03
C HIS A 129 4.53 2.77 -5.99
N PRO A 130 3.71 3.35 -5.08
CA PRO A 130 4.12 4.53 -4.33
C PRO A 130 5.07 4.27 -3.16
N PHE A 131 5.14 3.06 -2.61
CA PHE A 131 5.88 2.79 -1.39
C PHE A 131 7.15 1.99 -1.66
N HIS A 132 8.02 1.89 -0.65
CA HIS A 132 9.27 1.14 -0.74
C HIS A 132 9.02 -0.34 -1.01
N ASN A 133 8.01 -0.91 -0.35
CA ASN A 133 7.60 -2.30 -0.53
C ASN A 133 6.16 -2.47 -0.04
N GLY A 134 5.62 -3.68 -0.17
CA GLY A 134 4.27 -3.98 0.30
C GLY A 134 3.17 -3.39 -0.57
N ASN A 135 3.49 -2.86 -1.76
CA ASN A 135 2.52 -2.18 -2.61
C ASN A 135 1.37 -3.10 -3.04
N SER A 136 1.66 -4.34 -3.44
CA SER A 136 0.62 -5.28 -3.87
C SER A 136 -0.39 -5.58 -2.77
N ARG A 137 0.09 -5.83 -1.56
CA ARG A 137 -0.77 -6.12 -0.41
C ARG A 137 -1.58 -4.89 0.00
N HIS A 138 -0.95 -3.72 -0.07
CA HIS A 138 -1.61 -2.45 0.21
C HIS A 138 -2.74 -2.16 -0.78
N VAL A 139 -2.47 -2.29 -2.08
CA VAL A 139 -3.48 -2.05 -3.12
C VAL A 139 -4.65 -3.01 -2.98
N GLN A 140 -4.37 -4.28 -2.68
CA GLN A 140 -5.43 -5.28 -2.48
C GLN A 140 -6.33 -4.88 -1.31
N LEU A 141 -5.76 -4.47 -0.19
CA LEU A 141 -6.55 -4.07 0.97
C LEU A 141 -7.33 -2.77 0.71
N GLU A 142 -6.72 -1.80 0.02
CA GLU A 142 -7.42 -0.57 -0.37
C GLU A 142 -8.64 -0.87 -1.24
N ALA A 143 -8.48 -1.75 -2.23
CA ALA A 143 -9.58 -2.14 -3.10
C ALA A 143 -10.70 -2.81 -2.31
N ASP A 144 -10.36 -3.68 -1.37
CA ASP A 144 -11.33 -4.34 -0.50
C ASP A 144 -12.08 -3.33 0.37
N VAL A 145 -11.38 -2.33 0.91
CA VAL A 145 -12.01 -1.27 1.72
C VAL A 145 -12.97 -0.45 0.88
N ILE A 146 -12.60 -0.09 -0.35
CA ILE A 146 -13.48 0.64 -1.27
C ILE A 146 -14.75 -0.15 -1.53
N VAL A 147 -14.62 -1.43 -1.85
CA VAL A 147 -15.77 -2.29 -2.18
C VAL A 147 -16.68 -2.47 -0.97
N THR A 148 -16.13 -2.57 0.24
CA THR A 148 -16.93 -2.85 1.44
C THR A 148 -17.51 -1.60 2.10
N ARG A 149 -16.92 -0.42 1.90
CA ARG A 149 -17.29 0.80 2.61
C ARG A 149 -17.93 1.88 1.74
N LEU A 150 -17.81 1.77 0.45
CA LEU A 150 -18.45 2.67 -0.52
C LEU A 150 -19.49 1.92 -1.33
#